data_862b96e832b8ea57c926ce05303ace75
#
_entry.id   862b96e832b8ea57c926ce05303ace75
#
_cell.length_a   1.000
_cell.length_b   1.000
_cell.length_c   1.000
_cell.angle_alpha   90.00
_cell.angle_beta   90.00
_cell.angle_gamma   90.00
#
_symmetry.space_group_name_H-M   'P 1'
#
loop_
_entity.id
_entity.type
_entity.pdbx_description
1 polymer ?
#
loop_
_entity_poly.entity_id
_entity_poly.type
_entity_poly.pdbx_seq_one_letter_code
_entity_poly.pdbx_strand_id
1 'polypeptide(L)'
;MTTKIFLVRHAEAEGNLFRVAHGQYDSVITPQGYRQLAYLRERFREERLDAVYGSDLTRTHIASALYVPRGLEFRPLPLLREIRLGVWEQLSWGQIQRMDKQMYVDFNKRPDLWRVEGAETFAQVRDRTLEGIRQIAAENPGGTVAAASHGAALRTLLGTLQGMSLEEIGQTGHGDNTAVSLLEVEGDNIRVVFRDDASHLPAAVSTFRRQSWHKDDAATEPGLWFRVAAEEDGSRTEEALLEEEVFGTISMALEPEALRITDYQLVPALRGQRYGIQLLGQAVQYARTQGREALILRCPEELKGYFAKYGFVSSGAEMVMDLRRIVREIPSLG
;
A
#
# COMPACT_ATOMS: atom_id res chain seq x y z
N MET A 1 9.89 20.07 -27.10
CA MET A 1 8.63 20.31 -26.36
C MET A 1 8.71 19.60 -25.02
N THR A 2 8.42 20.28 -23.94
CA THR A 2 8.56 19.73 -22.60
C THR A 2 7.27 19.02 -22.16
N THR A 3 7.33 17.73 -21.90
CA THR A 3 6.22 16.95 -21.31
C THR A 3 6.28 17.04 -19.81
N LYS A 4 5.16 17.33 -19.15
CA LYS A 4 5.02 17.32 -17.68
C LYS A 4 4.41 16.02 -17.22
N ILE A 5 5.05 15.33 -16.26
CA ILE A 5 4.55 14.08 -15.71
C ILE A 5 4.41 14.22 -14.18
N PHE A 6 3.18 14.26 -13.70
CA PHE A 6 2.86 14.16 -12.28
C PHE A 6 2.91 12.69 -11.87
N LEU A 7 3.90 12.32 -11.08
CA LEU A 7 4.01 10.99 -10.47
C LEU A 7 3.24 10.99 -9.16
N VAL A 8 2.35 10.03 -8.97
CA VAL A 8 1.51 9.93 -7.78
C VAL A 8 1.70 8.56 -7.13
N ARG A 9 2.07 8.52 -5.85
CA ARG A 9 2.07 7.26 -5.09
C ARG A 9 0.63 6.82 -4.85
N HIS A 10 0.36 5.51 -4.92
CA HIS A 10 -0.96 4.95 -4.62
C HIS A 10 -1.49 5.39 -3.24
N ALA A 11 -2.80 5.42 -3.06
CA ALA A 11 -3.46 5.71 -1.79
C ALA A 11 -3.20 4.60 -0.75
N GLU A 12 -3.54 4.82 0.52
CA GLU A 12 -3.44 3.78 1.55
C GLU A 12 -4.19 2.52 1.09
N ALA A 13 -3.48 1.42 1.05
CA ALA A 13 -3.97 0.10 0.69
C ALA A 13 -3.76 -0.87 1.86
N GLU A 14 -4.33 -2.06 1.75
CA GLU A 14 -4.31 -3.08 2.81
C GLU A 14 -2.92 -3.35 3.41
N GLY A 15 -1.85 -3.44 2.61
CA GLY A 15 -0.52 -3.66 3.18
C GLY A 15 0.02 -2.48 3.97
N ASN A 16 -0.38 -1.24 3.65
CA ASN A 16 -0.06 -0.11 4.51
C ASN A 16 -0.81 -0.22 5.85
N LEU A 17 -2.08 -0.63 5.80
CA LEU A 17 -2.95 -0.77 6.96
C LEU A 17 -2.55 -1.95 7.84
N PHE A 18 -2.36 -3.13 7.25
CA PHE A 18 -2.09 -4.38 7.93
C PHE A 18 -0.60 -4.67 8.14
N ARG A 19 0.28 -3.79 7.67
CA ARG A 19 1.74 -3.96 7.75
C ARG A 19 2.23 -5.24 7.04
N VAL A 20 1.69 -5.48 5.85
CA VAL A 20 2.02 -6.62 4.98
C VAL A 20 2.82 -6.15 3.78
N ALA A 21 3.83 -6.90 3.41
CA ALA A 21 4.64 -6.67 2.22
C ALA A 21 3.81 -6.98 0.95
N HIS A 22 3.50 -5.96 0.18
CA HIS A 22 2.67 -6.11 -1.01
C HIS A 22 3.45 -6.59 -2.23
N GLY A 23 4.56 -5.91 -2.53
CA GLY A 23 5.21 -6.12 -3.82
C GLY A 23 4.22 -5.99 -4.98
N GLN A 24 4.14 -7.04 -5.80
CA GLN A 24 3.18 -7.14 -6.91
C GLN A 24 1.90 -7.92 -6.54
N TYR A 25 1.77 -8.38 -5.29
CA TYR A 25 0.49 -8.87 -4.79
C TYR A 25 -0.57 -7.76 -4.90
N ASP A 26 -1.73 -8.13 -5.44
CA ASP A 26 -2.77 -7.15 -5.74
C ASP A 26 -3.73 -6.98 -4.56
N SER A 27 -3.64 -5.85 -3.90
CA SER A 27 -4.42 -5.45 -2.73
C SER A 27 -5.33 -4.27 -3.03
N VAL A 28 -6.39 -4.10 -2.26
CA VAL A 28 -7.37 -3.03 -2.44
C VAL A 28 -7.05 -1.79 -1.61
N ILE A 29 -7.61 -0.66 -2.05
CA ILE A 29 -7.55 0.62 -1.34
C ILE A 29 -8.42 0.55 -0.09
N THR A 30 -7.93 1.06 1.04
CA THR A 30 -8.67 1.12 2.30
C THR A 30 -9.71 2.26 2.30
N PRO A 31 -10.69 2.27 3.22
CA PRO A 31 -11.59 3.42 3.40
C PRO A 31 -10.84 4.72 3.60
N GLN A 32 -9.72 4.69 4.32
CA GLN A 32 -8.85 5.86 4.49
C GLN A 32 -8.16 6.26 3.18
N GLY A 33 -7.74 5.28 2.37
CA GLY A 33 -7.19 5.53 1.04
C GLY A 33 -8.20 6.26 0.14
N TYR A 34 -9.48 5.88 0.17
CA TYR A 34 -10.52 6.60 -0.56
C TYR A 34 -10.70 8.05 -0.08
N ARG A 35 -10.54 8.33 1.22
CA ARG A 35 -10.50 9.71 1.72
C ARG A 35 -9.30 10.49 1.18
N GLN A 36 -8.12 9.86 1.09
CA GLN A 36 -6.93 10.47 0.46
C GLN A 36 -7.19 10.80 -1.00
N LEU A 37 -7.89 9.93 -1.74
CA LEU A 37 -8.27 10.18 -3.14
C LEU A 37 -9.18 11.39 -3.31
N ALA A 38 -10.06 11.67 -2.36
CA ALA A 38 -10.90 12.86 -2.40
C ALA A 38 -10.04 14.14 -2.33
N TYR A 39 -9.03 14.18 -1.46
CA TYR A 39 -8.09 15.30 -1.38
C TYR A 39 -7.18 15.38 -2.61
N LEU A 40 -6.74 14.26 -3.15
CA LEU A 40 -5.97 14.24 -4.40
C LEU A 40 -6.79 14.80 -5.57
N ARG A 41 -8.08 14.42 -5.67
CA ARG A 41 -9.00 14.94 -6.70
C ARG A 41 -9.11 16.46 -6.61
N GLU A 42 -9.22 17.00 -5.39
CA GLU A 42 -9.27 18.45 -5.15
C GLU A 42 -7.97 19.15 -5.53
N ARG A 43 -6.80 18.58 -5.16
CA ARG A 43 -5.50 19.10 -5.58
C ARG A 43 -5.36 19.25 -7.08
N PHE A 44 -5.92 18.30 -7.84
CA PHE A 44 -5.83 18.30 -9.30
C PHE A 44 -7.01 18.99 -9.99
N ARG A 45 -7.91 19.64 -9.25
CA ARG A 45 -9.14 20.21 -9.83
C ARG A 45 -8.85 21.20 -10.96
N GLU A 46 -7.89 22.08 -10.79
CA GLU A 46 -7.51 23.11 -11.76
C GLU A 46 -6.42 22.62 -12.77
N GLU A 47 -5.83 21.45 -12.53
CA GLU A 47 -4.80 20.93 -13.42
C GLU A 47 -5.45 20.32 -14.68
N ARG A 48 -5.01 20.79 -15.85
CA ARG A 48 -5.37 20.16 -17.11
C ARG A 48 -4.50 18.93 -17.31
N LEU A 49 -5.10 17.76 -17.42
CA LEU A 49 -4.42 16.52 -17.78
C LEU A 49 -4.84 16.08 -19.18
N ASP A 50 -3.88 15.68 -20.00
CA ASP A 50 -4.10 15.17 -21.35
C ASP A 50 -4.17 13.63 -21.36
N ALA A 51 -3.53 12.96 -20.41
CA ALA A 51 -3.58 11.50 -20.23
C ALA A 51 -3.35 11.09 -18.78
N VAL A 52 -3.81 9.89 -18.42
CA VAL A 52 -3.59 9.29 -17.10
C VAL A 52 -3.11 7.85 -17.23
N TYR A 53 -1.93 7.58 -16.71
CA TYR A 53 -1.29 6.27 -16.66
C TYR A 53 -1.22 5.74 -15.23
N GLY A 54 -0.89 4.48 -15.09
CA GLY A 54 -0.55 3.89 -13.82
C GLY A 54 -0.15 2.43 -13.95
N SER A 55 0.44 1.87 -12.93
CA SER A 55 0.62 0.42 -12.89
C SER A 55 -0.78 -0.25 -12.96
N ASP A 56 -0.80 -1.48 -13.42
CA ASP A 56 -2.04 -2.25 -13.58
C ASP A 56 -2.53 -2.92 -12.28
N LEU A 57 -1.83 -2.69 -11.15
CA LEU A 57 -2.28 -3.16 -9.84
C LEU A 57 -3.46 -2.34 -9.31
N THR A 58 -4.47 -3.00 -8.72
CA THR A 58 -5.75 -2.38 -8.30
C THR A 58 -5.56 -1.14 -7.42
N ARG A 59 -4.57 -1.12 -6.52
CA ARG A 59 -4.32 0.03 -5.65
C ARG A 59 -3.84 1.30 -6.37
N THR A 60 -3.38 1.20 -7.63
CA THR A 60 -3.04 2.35 -8.47
C THR A 60 -4.21 2.89 -9.27
N HIS A 61 -5.37 2.25 -9.24
CA HIS A 61 -6.62 2.83 -9.71
C HIS A 61 -7.06 4.08 -8.93
N ILE A 62 -6.18 4.59 -8.06
CA ILE A 62 -6.17 5.96 -7.56
C ILE A 62 -6.30 6.97 -8.72
N ALA A 63 -5.82 6.64 -9.88
CA ALA A 63 -6.05 7.38 -11.09
C ALA A 63 -7.54 7.63 -11.35
N SER A 64 -8.48 6.84 -10.81
CA SER A 64 -9.91 7.13 -10.86
C SER A 64 -10.26 8.53 -10.33
N ALA A 65 -9.50 9.06 -9.35
CA ALA A 65 -9.63 10.44 -8.89
C ALA A 65 -9.27 11.47 -9.97
N LEU A 66 -8.45 11.10 -10.93
CA LEU A 66 -7.86 11.98 -11.93
C LEU A 66 -8.53 11.85 -13.31
N TYR A 67 -8.79 10.61 -13.76
CA TYR A 67 -9.33 10.40 -15.11
C TYR A 67 -10.84 10.45 -15.19
N VAL A 68 -11.58 9.91 -14.20
CA VAL A 68 -13.06 9.89 -14.24
C VAL A 68 -13.65 11.30 -14.30
N PRO A 69 -13.24 12.29 -13.46
CA PRO A 69 -13.80 13.64 -13.52
C PRO A 69 -13.54 14.37 -14.85
N ARG A 70 -12.58 13.89 -15.66
CA ARG A 70 -12.15 14.51 -16.92
C ARG A 70 -12.62 13.77 -18.17
N GLY A 71 -13.30 12.63 -17.98
CA GLY A 71 -13.67 11.76 -19.11
C GLY A 71 -12.47 11.16 -19.84
N LEU A 72 -11.32 11.05 -19.18
CA LEU A 72 -10.12 10.42 -19.70
C LEU A 72 -10.17 8.91 -19.46
N GLU A 73 -9.46 8.15 -20.28
CA GLU A 73 -9.24 6.72 -20.07
C GLU A 73 -7.98 6.48 -19.24
N PHE A 74 -8.02 5.45 -18.39
CA PHE A 74 -6.86 4.97 -17.68
C PHE A 74 -6.01 4.08 -18.60
N ARG A 75 -4.71 4.37 -18.68
CA ARG A 75 -3.74 3.62 -19.49
C ARG A 75 -2.84 2.79 -18.56
N PRO A 76 -3.07 1.48 -18.43
CA PRO A 76 -2.22 0.63 -17.59
C PRO A 76 -0.82 0.51 -18.20
N LEU A 77 0.20 0.66 -17.36
CA LEU A 77 1.60 0.54 -17.73
C LEU A 77 2.35 -0.32 -16.69
N PRO A 78 2.56 -1.62 -16.97
CA PRO A 78 3.22 -2.55 -16.03
C PRO A 78 4.65 -2.14 -15.65
N LEU A 79 5.34 -1.33 -16.45
CA LEU A 79 6.65 -0.76 -16.12
C LEU A 79 6.63 0.09 -14.83
N LEU A 80 5.45 0.58 -14.42
CA LEU A 80 5.26 1.37 -13.20
C LEU A 80 4.87 0.53 -11.97
N ARG A 81 4.83 -0.80 -12.05
CA ARG A 81 4.55 -1.67 -10.91
C ARG A 81 5.53 -1.46 -9.75
N GLU A 82 5.10 -1.84 -8.55
CA GLU A 82 5.98 -1.92 -7.39
C GLU A 82 7.08 -2.96 -7.61
N ILE A 83 8.15 -2.87 -6.84
CA ILE A 83 9.16 -3.92 -6.78
C ILE A 83 8.50 -5.27 -6.44
N ARG A 84 8.80 -6.31 -7.20
CA ARG A 84 8.41 -7.67 -6.85
C ARG A 84 9.26 -8.13 -5.68
N LEU A 85 8.61 -8.58 -4.61
CA LEU A 85 9.26 -8.95 -3.37
C LEU A 85 9.54 -10.46 -3.23
N GLY A 86 9.14 -11.26 -4.24
CA GLY A 86 9.37 -12.69 -4.25
C GLY A 86 8.72 -13.38 -3.06
N VAL A 87 9.50 -14.21 -2.34
CA VAL A 87 9.00 -14.99 -1.19
C VAL A 87 8.55 -14.13 -0.01
N TRP A 88 8.79 -12.81 -0.03
CA TRP A 88 8.33 -11.89 1.01
C TRP A 88 6.90 -11.40 0.78
N GLU A 89 6.33 -11.56 -0.43
CA GLU A 89 4.99 -11.07 -0.69
C GLU A 89 3.96 -11.72 0.22
N GLN A 90 3.06 -10.91 0.74
CA GLN A 90 2.00 -11.28 1.68
C GLN A 90 2.46 -11.59 3.12
N LEU A 91 3.75 -11.60 3.41
CA LEU A 91 4.24 -11.69 4.78
C LEU A 91 4.11 -10.34 5.51
N SER A 92 3.92 -10.38 6.82
CA SER A 92 4.05 -9.16 7.63
C SER A 92 5.51 -8.71 7.68
N TRP A 93 5.74 -7.42 7.82
CA TRP A 93 7.10 -6.89 7.92
C TRP A 93 7.83 -7.44 9.16
N GLY A 94 7.12 -7.71 10.25
CA GLY A 94 7.71 -8.37 11.43
C GLY A 94 8.15 -9.82 11.17
N GLN A 95 7.34 -10.58 10.40
CA GLN A 95 7.75 -11.93 9.96
C GLN A 95 9.00 -11.89 9.09
N ILE A 96 9.06 -10.96 8.12
CA ILE A 96 10.22 -10.77 7.25
C ILE A 96 11.47 -10.46 8.08
N GLN A 97 11.38 -9.52 9.02
CA GLN A 97 12.50 -9.17 9.90
C GLN A 97 12.96 -10.36 10.74
N ARG A 98 12.03 -11.21 11.21
CA ARG A 98 12.36 -12.43 11.96
C ARG A 98 13.05 -13.48 11.08
N MET A 99 12.61 -13.63 9.83
CA MET A 99 13.16 -14.61 8.88
C MET A 99 14.55 -14.21 8.39
N ASP A 100 14.73 -12.94 8.03
CA ASP A 100 15.98 -12.41 7.48
C ASP A 100 16.17 -10.94 7.85
N LYS A 101 16.70 -10.73 9.04
CA LYS A 101 16.94 -9.37 9.58
C LYS A 101 17.90 -8.56 8.69
N GLN A 102 18.91 -9.20 8.11
CA GLN A 102 19.87 -8.47 7.27
C GLN A 102 19.20 -7.97 5.99
N MET A 103 18.50 -8.84 5.27
CA MET A 103 17.80 -8.43 4.06
C MET A 103 16.69 -7.42 4.33
N TYR A 104 16.00 -7.51 5.49
CA TYR A 104 15.05 -6.49 5.93
C TYR A 104 15.72 -5.11 6.08
N VAL A 105 16.90 -5.05 6.69
CA VAL A 105 17.68 -3.82 6.81
C VAL A 105 18.14 -3.33 5.44
N ASP A 106 18.63 -4.23 4.60
CA ASP A 106 19.15 -3.92 3.28
C ASP A 106 18.04 -3.39 2.34
N PHE A 107 16.83 -3.91 2.41
CA PHE A 107 15.68 -3.36 1.68
C PHE A 107 15.48 -1.87 1.93
N ASN A 108 15.67 -1.44 3.17
CA ASN A 108 15.44 -0.06 3.58
C ASN A 108 16.67 0.84 3.44
N LYS A 109 17.86 0.33 3.78
CA LYS A 109 19.10 1.11 3.93
C LYS A 109 20.18 0.83 2.87
N ARG A 110 20.18 -0.36 2.28
CA ARG A 110 21.18 -0.82 1.29
C ARG A 110 20.49 -1.50 0.10
N PRO A 111 19.60 -0.80 -0.63
CA PRO A 111 18.89 -1.36 -1.79
C PRO A 111 19.84 -1.91 -2.87
N ASP A 112 21.08 -1.45 -2.93
CA ASP A 112 22.16 -1.99 -3.78
C ASP A 112 22.52 -3.44 -3.44
N LEU A 113 22.42 -3.85 -2.16
CA LEU A 113 22.76 -5.18 -1.67
C LEU A 113 21.55 -6.12 -1.55
N TRP A 114 20.34 -5.58 -1.54
CA TRP A 114 19.14 -6.38 -1.28
C TRP A 114 18.90 -7.44 -2.36
N ARG A 115 18.77 -8.70 -1.93
CA ARG A 115 18.52 -9.87 -2.79
C ARG A 115 17.63 -10.87 -2.07
N VAL A 116 16.44 -11.12 -2.62
CA VAL A 116 15.47 -12.09 -2.11
C VAL A 116 15.04 -13.01 -3.23
N GLU A 117 14.79 -14.26 -2.93
CA GLU A 117 14.37 -15.26 -3.90
C GLU A 117 13.07 -14.85 -4.61
N GLY A 118 13.07 -14.92 -5.93
CA GLY A 118 11.94 -14.53 -6.77
C GLY A 118 11.67 -13.04 -6.86
N ALA A 119 12.46 -12.19 -6.16
CA ALA A 119 12.30 -10.74 -6.19
C ALA A 119 13.01 -10.07 -7.39
N GLU A 120 12.61 -8.83 -7.69
CA GLU A 120 13.40 -7.92 -8.53
C GLU A 120 14.52 -7.29 -7.71
N THR A 121 15.62 -6.93 -8.36
CA THR A 121 16.60 -6.02 -7.78
C THR A 121 16.14 -4.56 -7.94
N PHE A 122 16.63 -3.65 -7.09
CA PHE A 122 16.35 -2.22 -7.24
C PHE A 122 16.91 -1.66 -8.57
N ALA A 123 17.97 -2.25 -9.13
CA ALA A 123 18.47 -1.90 -10.44
C ALA A 123 17.45 -2.22 -11.55
N GLN A 124 16.82 -3.40 -11.51
CA GLN A 124 15.76 -3.75 -12.46
C GLN A 124 14.55 -2.82 -12.34
N VAL A 125 14.16 -2.46 -11.11
CA VAL A 125 13.08 -1.48 -10.87
C VAL A 125 13.44 -0.12 -11.46
N ARG A 126 14.66 0.38 -11.22
CA ARG A 126 15.18 1.61 -11.82
C ARG A 126 15.03 1.60 -13.32
N ASP A 127 15.57 0.57 -13.96
CA ASP A 127 15.67 0.51 -15.42
C ASP A 127 14.28 0.49 -16.08
N ARG A 128 13.35 -0.37 -15.59
CA ARG A 128 11.99 -0.41 -16.14
C ARG A 128 11.15 0.83 -15.85
N THR A 129 11.33 1.47 -14.67
CA THR A 129 10.57 2.70 -14.37
C THR A 129 11.06 3.88 -15.22
N LEU A 130 12.38 4.00 -15.47
CA LEU A 130 12.93 4.98 -16.41
C LEU A 130 12.41 4.75 -17.83
N GLU A 131 12.35 3.51 -18.30
CA GLU A 131 11.75 3.16 -19.58
C GLU A 131 10.28 3.60 -19.65
N GLY A 132 9.49 3.32 -18.58
CA GLY A 132 8.10 3.76 -18.48
C GLY A 132 7.92 5.27 -18.58
N ILE A 133 8.79 6.06 -17.94
CA ILE A 133 8.75 7.53 -18.05
C ILE A 133 9.06 8.00 -19.47
N ARG A 134 10.06 7.42 -20.13
CA ARG A 134 10.39 7.74 -21.54
C ARG A 134 9.24 7.39 -22.47
N GLN A 135 8.61 6.24 -22.28
CA GLN A 135 7.43 5.85 -23.05
C GLN A 135 6.29 6.87 -22.90
N ILE A 136 5.92 7.23 -21.66
CA ILE A 136 4.87 8.21 -21.38
C ILE A 136 5.20 9.55 -22.08
N ALA A 137 6.43 10.02 -22.00
CA ALA A 137 6.83 11.28 -22.62
C ALA A 137 6.76 11.23 -24.14
N ALA A 138 7.19 10.12 -24.74
CA ALA A 138 7.14 9.92 -26.21
C ALA A 138 5.71 9.86 -26.74
N GLU A 139 4.78 9.26 -25.99
CA GLU A 139 3.37 9.17 -26.34
C GLU A 139 2.60 10.51 -26.14
N ASN A 140 3.15 11.46 -25.37
CA ASN A 140 2.48 12.72 -25.02
C ASN A 140 3.41 13.95 -25.19
N PRO A 141 3.94 14.22 -26.38
CA PRO A 141 4.90 15.30 -26.58
C PRO A 141 4.30 16.67 -26.29
N GLY A 142 4.86 17.37 -25.29
CA GLY A 142 4.37 18.69 -24.84
C GLY A 142 3.11 18.67 -23.98
N GLY A 143 2.60 17.47 -23.66
CA GLY A 143 1.40 17.29 -22.85
C GLY A 143 1.67 17.31 -21.34
N THR A 144 0.59 17.30 -20.57
CA THR A 144 0.60 17.17 -19.11
C THR A 144 -0.09 15.87 -18.72
N VAL A 145 0.65 14.98 -18.05
CA VAL A 145 0.22 13.61 -17.76
C VAL A 145 0.29 13.35 -16.27
N ALA A 146 -0.63 12.55 -15.74
CA ALA A 146 -0.51 11.96 -14.42
C ALA A 146 -0.18 10.45 -14.54
N ALA A 147 0.71 9.95 -13.69
CA ALA A 147 1.11 8.55 -13.67
C ALA A 147 1.17 8.01 -12.23
N ALA A 148 0.35 7.00 -11.95
CA ALA A 148 0.27 6.38 -10.63
C ALA A 148 1.26 5.21 -10.50
N SER A 149 2.01 5.18 -9.39
CA SER A 149 2.98 4.14 -9.09
C SER A 149 3.08 3.87 -7.57
N HIS A 150 4.20 3.36 -7.08
CA HIS A 150 4.34 2.77 -5.76
C HIS A 150 5.54 3.32 -4.99
N GLY A 151 5.64 2.92 -3.73
CA GLY A 151 6.61 3.47 -2.79
C GLY A 151 8.06 3.23 -3.19
N ALA A 152 8.48 1.96 -3.31
CA ALA A 152 9.87 1.63 -3.63
C ALA A 152 10.21 1.99 -5.08
N ALA A 153 9.26 1.80 -6.01
CA ALA A 153 9.44 2.17 -7.41
C ALA A 153 9.69 3.68 -7.58
N LEU A 154 8.86 4.54 -6.98
CA LEU A 154 9.03 6.00 -7.05
C LEU A 154 10.28 6.47 -6.31
N ARG A 155 10.57 5.92 -5.12
CA ARG A 155 11.80 6.23 -4.37
C ARG A 155 13.04 5.98 -5.22
N THR A 156 13.08 4.82 -5.88
CA THR A 156 14.19 4.40 -6.74
C THR A 156 14.31 5.30 -7.96
N LEU A 157 13.22 5.53 -8.67
CA LEU A 157 13.17 6.39 -9.85
C LEU A 157 13.62 7.82 -9.53
N LEU A 158 12.98 8.45 -8.54
CA LEU A 158 13.25 9.85 -8.20
C LEU A 158 14.67 10.06 -7.67
N GLY A 159 15.20 9.14 -6.85
CA GLY A 159 16.59 9.20 -6.40
C GLY A 159 17.56 9.08 -7.57
N THR A 160 17.31 8.15 -8.49
CA THR A 160 18.14 8.00 -9.71
C THR A 160 18.14 9.26 -10.57
N LEU A 161 16.96 9.87 -10.80
CA LEU A 161 16.83 11.11 -11.58
C LEU A 161 17.53 12.32 -10.91
N GLN A 162 17.75 12.25 -9.59
CA GLN A 162 18.52 13.24 -8.82
C GLN A 162 20.02 12.90 -8.77
N GLY A 163 20.49 11.88 -9.52
CA GLY A 163 21.90 11.50 -9.61
C GLY A 163 22.40 10.61 -8.46
N MET A 164 21.49 10.07 -7.62
CA MET A 164 21.87 9.22 -6.50
C MET A 164 22.19 7.79 -6.96
N SER A 165 23.21 7.19 -6.35
CA SER A 165 23.44 5.74 -6.41
C SER A 165 22.34 4.98 -5.66
N LEU A 166 22.21 3.66 -5.91
CA LEU A 166 21.25 2.83 -5.16
C LEU A 166 21.55 2.81 -3.65
N GLU A 167 22.82 2.90 -3.26
CA GLU A 167 23.21 3.01 -1.84
C GLU A 167 22.70 4.32 -1.23
N GLU A 168 22.92 5.45 -1.89
CA GLU A 168 22.46 6.76 -1.43
C GLU A 168 20.93 6.85 -1.37
N ILE A 169 20.22 6.20 -2.30
CA ILE A 169 18.74 6.07 -2.25
C ILE A 169 18.30 5.41 -0.94
N GLY A 170 19.07 4.49 -0.39
CA GLY A 170 18.83 3.89 0.94
C GLY A 170 18.74 4.89 2.08
N GLN A 171 19.30 6.09 1.94
CA GLN A 171 19.22 7.16 2.95
C GLN A 171 18.00 8.09 2.76
N THR A 172 17.24 7.93 1.67
CA THR A 172 16.04 8.74 1.42
C THR A 172 14.78 8.08 2.01
N GLY A 173 13.75 8.87 2.28
CA GLY A 173 12.44 8.37 2.67
C GLY A 173 11.55 8.01 1.48
N HIS A 174 10.40 7.44 1.79
CA HIS A 174 9.28 7.30 0.84
C HIS A 174 8.36 8.52 0.96
N GLY A 175 7.76 8.97 -0.13
CA GLY A 175 6.63 9.91 -0.09
C GLY A 175 5.41 9.28 0.60
N ASP A 176 4.53 10.10 1.20
CA ASP A 176 3.27 9.61 1.78
C ASP A 176 2.34 9.01 0.69
N ASN A 177 1.34 8.26 1.10
CA ASN A 177 0.30 7.82 0.16
C ASN A 177 -0.36 9.05 -0.49
N THR A 178 -0.60 8.99 -1.78
CA THR A 178 -1.02 10.07 -2.67
C THR A 178 -0.05 11.25 -2.79
N ALA A 179 1.15 11.17 -2.23
CA ALA A 179 2.18 12.18 -2.49
C ALA A 179 2.44 12.32 -3.99
N VAL A 180 2.68 13.55 -4.41
CA VAL A 180 2.86 13.95 -5.81
C VAL A 180 4.29 14.41 -6.03
N SER A 181 4.90 13.98 -7.13
CA SER A 181 6.15 14.51 -7.64
C SER A 181 5.95 15.01 -9.08
N LEU A 182 6.68 15.99 -9.52
CA LEU A 182 6.59 16.52 -10.89
C LEU A 182 7.92 16.31 -11.62
N LEU A 183 7.83 15.72 -12.80
CA LEU A 183 8.91 15.64 -13.76
C LEU A 183 8.62 16.56 -14.94
N GLU A 184 9.70 17.13 -15.50
CA GLU A 184 9.72 17.73 -16.82
C GLU A 184 10.67 16.91 -17.71
N VAL A 185 10.16 16.48 -18.87
CA VAL A 185 10.88 15.64 -19.82
C VAL A 185 11.05 16.37 -21.14
N GLU A 186 12.29 16.54 -21.56
CA GLU A 186 12.63 17.16 -22.85
C GLU A 186 13.72 16.33 -23.55
N GLY A 187 13.32 15.55 -24.56
CA GLY A 187 14.17 14.52 -25.15
C GLY A 187 14.66 13.52 -24.10
N ASP A 188 15.97 13.31 -24.00
CA ASP A 188 16.58 12.43 -23.01
C ASP A 188 16.73 13.07 -21.62
N ASN A 189 16.50 14.37 -21.50
CA ASN A 189 16.64 15.08 -20.24
C ASN A 189 15.36 14.97 -19.40
N ILE A 190 15.49 14.40 -18.22
CA ILE A 190 14.39 14.25 -17.25
C ILE A 190 14.78 15.01 -15.98
N ARG A 191 14.02 16.05 -15.65
CA ARG A 191 14.24 16.90 -14.47
C ARG A 191 13.17 16.68 -13.42
N VAL A 192 13.56 16.43 -12.19
CA VAL A 192 12.66 16.44 -11.03
C VAL A 192 12.44 17.90 -10.61
N VAL A 193 11.21 18.40 -10.72
CA VAL A 193 10.84 19.77 -10.32
C VAL A 193 10.60 19.84 -8.83
N PHE A 194 9.81 18.92 -8.30
CA PHE A 194 9.61 18.67 -6.88
C PHE A 194 9.28 17.18 -6.66
N ARG A 195 9.48 16.70 -5.42
CA ARG A 195 9.19 15.32 -5.06
C ARG A 195 8.40 15.22 -3.76
N ASP A 196 7.61 14.15 -3.67
CA ASP A 196 6.95 13.65 -2.46
C ASP A 196 6.07 14.70 -1.74
N ASP A 197 5.49 15.66 -2.47
CA ASP A 197 4.60 16.66 -1.90
C ASP A 197 3.24 16.07 -1.53
N ALA A 198 2.95 16.03 -0.22
CA ALA A 198 1.70 15.57 0.36
C ALA A 198 0.93 16.71 1.07
N SER A 199 1.20 17.98 0.72
CA SER A 199 0.61 19.16 1.36
C SER A 199 -0.91 19.23 1.28
N HIS A 200 -1.50 18.55 0.30
CA HIS A 200 -2.96 18.42 0.13
C HIS A 200 -3.62 17.55 1.21
N LEU A 201 -2.85 16.74 1.97
CA LEU A 201 -3.40 15.85 2.98
C LEU A 201 -3.44 16.53 4.36
N PRO A 202 -4.61 16.67 4.99
CA PRO A 202 -4.69 16.97 6.42
C PRO A 202 -3.98 15.91 7.25
N ALA A 203 -3.46 16.28 8.42
CA ALA A 203 -2.75 15.35 9.31
C ALA A 203 -3.57 14.10 9.68
N ALA A 204 -4.89 14.26 9.86
CA ALA A 204 -5.80 13.16 10.16
C ALA A 204 -6.02 12.18 8.99
N VAL A 205 -5.61 12.56 7.77
CA VAL A 205 -5.78 11.76 6.55
C VAL A 205 -4.45 11.19 6.06
N SER A 206 -3.33 11.81 6.37
CA SER A 206 -1.98 11.35 6.05
C SER A 206 -1.70 9.98 6.69
N THR A 207 -1.22 9.02 5.91
CA THR A 207 -0.80 7.71 6.43
C THR A 207 0.38 7.87 7.37
N PHE A 208 1.38 8.63 6.99
CA PHE A 208 2.62 8.79 7.75
C PHE A 208 2.43 9.57 9.06
N ARG A 209 1.65 10.65 9.05
CA ARG A 209 1.38 11.42 10.28
C ARG A 209 0.55 10.67 11.31
N ARG A 210 -0.21 9.64 10.86
CA ARG A 210 -1.03 8.77 11.70
C ARG A 210 -0.28 7.55 12.22
N GLN A 211 0.87 7.21 11.64
CA GLN A 211 1.63 6.01 11.99
C GLN A 211 2.91 6.39 12.72
N SER A 212 3.03 5.97 13.99
CA SER A 212 4.20 6.29 14.84
C SER A 212 5.50 5.64 14.34
N TRP A 213 5.43 4.47 13.73
CA TRP A 213 6.59 3.75 13.21
C TRP A 213 7.39 4.53 12.14
N HIS A 214 6.77 5.51 11.53
CA HIS A 214 7.44 6.36 10.54
C HIS A 214 8.33 7.45 11.18
N LYS A 215 8.19 7.69 12.47
CA LYS A 215 8.92 8.72 13.20
C LYS A 215 10.23 8.21 13.81
N ASP A 216 10.27 6.93 14.12
CA ASP A 216 11.45 6.30 14.64
C ASP A 216 12.33 5.84 13.48
N ASP A 217 13.64 5.89 13.66
CA ASP A 217 14.60 5.43 12.64
C ASP A 217 14.39 3.91 12.44
N ALA A 218 13.39 3.60 11.64
CA ALA A 218 12.71 2.30 11.57
C ALA A 218 13.57 1.24 10.86
N ALA A 219 14.79 1.07 11.36
CA ALA A 219 15.56 -0.13 11.06
C ALA A 219 15.04 -1.37 11.80
N THR A 220 14.00 -1.21 12.65
CA THR A 220 13.44 -2.32 13.43
C THR A 220 11.93 -2.24 13.46
N GLU A 221 11.27 -3.28 12.92
CA GLU A 221 9.88 -3.55 13.28
C GLU A 221 9.84 -3.99 14.76
N PRO A 222 8.75 -3.68 15.49
CA PRO A 222 8.45 -4.43 16.70
C PRO A 222 8.50 -5.93 16.33
N GLY A 223 9.07 -6.77 17.14
CA GLY A 223 9.22 -8.21 16.87
C GLY A 223 7.88 -8.96 16.77
N LEU A 224 6.91 -8.34 16.10
CA LEU A 224 5.54 -8.82 15.90
C LEU A 224 5.50 -9.84 14.76
N TRP A 225 5.09 -11.05 15.10
CA TRP A 225 4.91 -12.11 14.13
C TRP A 225 3.67 -12.96 14.45
N PHE A 226 3.29 -13.86 13.54
CA PHE A 226 2.09 -14.68 13.65
C PHE A 226 2.43 -16.14 13.48
N ARG A 227 1.68 -17.02 14.19
CA ARG A 227 1.74 -18.45 13.98
C ARG A 227 0.36 -19.07 13.99
N VAL A 228 0.21 -20.17 13.29
CA VAL A 228 -0.96 -21.03 13.40
C VAL A 228 -0.88 -21.80 14.71
N ALA A 229 -1.84 -21.59 15.59
CA ALA A 229 -1.95 -22.29 16.86
C ALA A 229 -2.78 -23.57 16.73
N ALA A 230 -3.83 -23.54 15.90
CA ALA A 230 -4.66 -24.69 15.59
C ALA A 230 -5.24 -24.55 14.17
N GLU A 231 -5.34 -25.67 13.46
CA GLU A 231 -6.00 -25.75 12.17
C GLU A 231 -6.72 -27.10 12.06
N GLU A 232 -8.03 -27.05 11.89
CA GLU A 232 -8.89 -28.21 11.69
C GLU A 232 -9.80 -27.94 10.52
N ASP A 233 -10.58 -28.95 10.08
CA ASP A 233 -11.43 -28.87 8.89
C ASP A 233 -12.33 -27.61 8.92
N GLY A 234 -11.97 -26.62 8.09
CA GLY A 234 -12.72 -25.38 7.96
C GLY A 234 -12.53 -24.36 9.09
N SER A 235 -11.68 -24.61 10.08
CA SER A 235 -11.38 -23.66 11.16
C SER A 235 -9.87 -23.45 11.33
N ARG A 236 -9.49 -22.24 11.74
CA ARG A 236 -8.10 -21.86 11.98
C ARG A 236 -8.00 -20.84 13.11
N THR A 237 -7.06 -21.07 14.03
CA THR A 237 -6.69 -20.10 15.05
C THR A 237 -5.25 -19.64 14.84
N GLU A 238 -5.05 -18.35 14.81
CA GLU A 238 -3.72 -17.74 14.75
C GLU A 238 -3.44 -16.95 16.01
N GLU A 239 -2.20 -16.99 16.44
CA GLU A 239 -1.67 -16.20 17.55
C GLU A 239 -0.77 -15.10 17.00
N ALA A 240 -0.89 -13.92 17.60
CA ALA A 240 0.01 -12.81 17.41
C ALA A 240 1.00 -12.75 18.58
N LEU A 241 2.28 -12.74 18.26
CA LEU A 241 3.36 -12.74 19.24
C LEU A 241 4.21 -11.47 19.10
N LEU A 242 4.57 -10.90 20.25
CA LEU A 242 5.60 -9.88 20.34
C LEU A 242 6.83 -10.56 20.94
N GLU A 243 7.89 -10.64 20.17
CA GLU A 243 9.02 -11.56 20.45
C GLU A 243 8.52 -13.00 20.59
N GLU A 244 8.45 -13.57 21.80
CA GLU A 244 7.97 -14.93 22.05
C GLU A 244 6.67 -14.97 22.88
N GLU A 245 6.13 -13.80 23.29
CA GLU A 245 4.94 -13.73 24.13
C GLU A 245 3.67 -13.53 23.27
N VAL A 246 2.68 -14.40 23.48
CA VAL A 246 1.36 -14.27 22.83
C VAL A 246 0.63 -13.09 23.43
N PHE A 247 0.24 -12.13 22.60
CA PHE A 247 -0.52 -10.96 23.00
C PHE A 247 -1.92 -10.85 22.36
N GLY A 248 -2.20 -11.71 21.40
CA GLY A 248 -3.51 -11.72 20.74
C GLY A 248 -3.80 -13.01 20.01
N THR A 249 -5.06 -13.31 19.82
CA THR A 249 -5.55 -14.46 19.06
C THR A 249 -6.67 -14.07 18.13
N ILE A 250 -6.76 -14.76 17.01
CA ILE A 250 -7.89 -14.68 16.08
C ILE A 250 -8.31 -16.09 15.69
N SER A 251 -9.57 -16.44 15.90
CA SER A 251 -10.16 -17.70 15.46
C SER A 251 -11.12 -17.46 14.31
N MET A 252 -11.04 -18.31 13.31
CA MET A 252 -11.74 -18.15 12.05
C MET A 252 -12.39 -19.45 11.62
N ALA A 253 -13.53 -19.37 10.95
CA ALA A 253 -14.21 -20.51 10.33
C ALA A 253 -14.58 -20.20 8.89
N LEU A 254 -14.35 -21.16 8.00
CA LEU A 254 -14.70 -21.05 6.59
C LEU A 254 -16.20 -21.24 6.40
N GLU A 255 -16.82 -20.33 5.68
CA GLU A 255 -18.19 -20.42 5.15
C GLU A 255 -18.10 -20.47 3.59
N PRO A 256 -19.18 -20.81 2.89
CA PRO A 256 -19.14 -20.99 1.43
C PRO A 256 -18.56 -19.81 0.66
N GLU A 257 -18.92 -18.57 1.02
CA GLU A 257 -18.47 -17.34 0.33
C GLU A 257 -17.67 -16.38 1.23
N ALA A 258 -17.59 -16.68 2.52
CA ALA A 258 -16.98 -15.80 3.51
C ALA A 258 -16.03 -16.54 4.45
N LEU A 259 -15.22 -15.79 5.16
CA LEU A 259 -14.53 -16.24 6.37
C LEU A 259 -15.16 -15.56 7.57
N ARG A 260 -15.62 -16.35 8.52
CA ARG A 260 -16.18 -15.85 9.79
C ARG A 260 -15.08 -15.73 10.82
N ILE A 261 -14.90 -14.56 11.40
CA ILE A 261 -14.11 -14.36 12.62
C ILE A 261 -15.01 -14.75 13.78
N THR A 262 -14.68 -15.84 14.48
CA THR A 262 -15.44 -16.41 15.59
C THR A 262 -14.95 -15.88 16.93
N ASP A 263 -13.67 -15.54 17.05
CA ASP A 263 -13.06 -14.92 18.21
C ASP A 263 -11.93 -13.97 17.80
N TYR A 264 -11.77 -12.87 18.55
CA TYR A 264 -10.73 -11.87 18.30
C TYR A 264 -10.34 -11.19 19.62
N GLN A 265 -9.18 -11.53 20.12
CA GLN A 265 -8.71 -11.10 21.44
C GLN A 265 -7.34 -10.42 21.37
N LEU A 266 -7.16 -9.45 22.25
CA LEU A 266 -5.91 -8.74 22.47
C LEU A 266 -5.73 -8.48 23.96
N VAL A 267 -4.50 -8.70 24.44
CA VAL A 267 -4.09 -8.31 25.79
C VAL A 267 -4.39 -6.82 25.99
N PRO A 268 -5.12 -6.43 27.06
CA PRO A 268 -5.58 -5.05 27.27
C PRO A 268 -4.46 -4.00 27.22
N ALA A 269 -3.28 -4.32 27.74
CA ALA A 269 -2.12 -3.42 27.78
C ALA A 269 -1.60 -3.02 26.37
N LEU A 270 -1.89 -3.82 25.33
CA LEU A 270 -1.43 -3.56 23.96
C LEU A 270 -2.55 -3.07 23.04
N ARG A 271 -3.74 -2.81 23.58
CA ARG A 271 -4.82 -2.19 22.81
C ARG A 271 -4.50 -0.74 22.48
N GLY A 272 -4.99 -0.27 21.32
CA GLY A 272 -4.75 1.09 20.84
C GLY A 272 -3.38 1.31 20.19
N GLN A 273 -2.45 0.37 20.26
CA GLN A 273 -1.11 0.43 19.67
C GLN A 273 -1.04 -0.11 18.23
N ARG A 274 -2.19 -0.31 17.57
CA ARG A 274 -2.33 -0.79 16.19
C ARG A 274 -1.89 -2.24 15.95
N TYR A 275 -1.58 -3.01 16.97
CA TYR A 275 -1.24 -4.43 16.81
C TYR A 275 -2.46 -5.27 16.36
N GLY A 276 -3.65 -4.97 16.90
CA GLY A 276 -4.85 -5.69 16.51
C GLY A 276 -5.17 -5.62 15.03
N ILE A 277 -4.93 -4.46 14.39
CA ILE A 277 -5.20 -4.35 12.96
C ILE A 277 -4.30 -5.28 12.12
N GLN A 278 -3.08 -5.56 12.56
CA GLN A 278 -2.20 -6.49 11.88
C GLN A 278 -2.69 -7.94 12.03
N LEU A 279 -3.21 -8.30 13.22
CA LEU A 279 -3.85 -9.60 13.44
C LEU A 279 -5.13 -9.75 12.57
N LEU A 280 -5.92 -8.69 12.40
CA LEU A 280 -7.05 -8.69 11.47
C LEU A 280 -6.58 -8.89 10.02
N GLY A 281 -5.41 -8.39 9.68
CA GLY A 281 -4.78 -8.59 8.37
C GLY A 281 -4.51 -10.06 8.05
N GLN A 282 -4.23 -10.90 9.06
CA GLN A 282 -4.07 -12.35 8.87
C GLN A 282 -5.40 -13.00 8.43
N ALA A 283 -6.54 -12.57 9.00
CA ALA A 283 -7.85 -13.03 8.56
C ALA A 283 -8.15 -12.62 7.10
N VAL A 284 -7.80 -11.40 6.71
CA VAL A 284 -7.94 -10.95 5.30
C VAL A 284 -7.10 -11.81 4.38
N GLN A 285 -5.86 -12.08 4.75
CA GLN A 285 -4.95 -12.93 3.96
C GLN A 285 -5.48 -14.37 3.88
N TYR A 286 -5.86 -14.97 4.98
CA TYR A 286 -6.39 -16.32 5.01
C TYR A 286 -7.68 -16.44 4.18
N ALA A 287 -8.62 -15.50 4.31
CA ALA A 287 -9.82 -15.47 3.50
C ALA A 287 -9.51 -15.50 2.00
N ARG A 288 -8.55 -14.69 1.55
CA ARG A 288 -8.15 -14.61 0.15
C ARG A 288 -7.47 -15.88 -0.36
N THR A 289 -6.61 -16.51 0.46
CA THR A 289 -5.98 -17.80 0.09
C THR A 289 -7.02 -18.92 -0.04
N GLN A 290 -8.14 -18.81 0.70
CA GLN A 290 -9.27 -19.74 0.63
C GLN A 290 -10.33 -19.34 -0.40
N GLY A 291 -10.06 -18.29 -1.21
CA GLY A 291 -10.98 -17.81 -2.25
C GLY A 291 -12.28 -17.20 -1.71
N ARG A 292 -12.24 -16.64 -0.50
CA ARG A 292 -13.42 -16.00 0.12
C ARG A 292 -13.47 -14.52 -0.24
N GLU A 293 -14.66 -14.02 -0.50
CA GLU A 293 -14.89 -12.65 -0.95
C GLU A 293 -15.32 -11.71 0.19
N ALA A 294 -15.55 -12.23 1.40
CA ALA A 294 -15.94 -11.43 2.55
C ALA A 294 -15.35 -11.94 3.86
N LEU A 295 -15.15 -11.01 4.81
CA LEU A 295 -15.02 -11.32 6.23
C LEU A 295 -16.33 -10.98 6.94
N ILE A 296 -16.75 -11.83 7.89
CA ILE A 296 -17.93 -11.64 8.70
C ILE A 296 -17.56 -11.77 10.17
N LEU A 297 -18.09 -10.91 11.02
CA LEU A 297 -17.95 -11.02 12.46
C LEU A 297 -19.19 -10.52 13.20
N ARG A 298 -19.36 -10.97 14.44
CA ARG A 298 -20.28 -10.37 15.41
C ARG A 298 -19.47 -9.67 16.48
N CYS A 299 -19.85 -8.47 16.84
CA CYS A 299 -19.21 -7.73 17.93
C CYS A 299 -20.24 -6.94 18.74
N PRO A 300 -19.92 -6.60 19.99
CA PRO A 300 -20.67 -5.65 20.77
C PRO A 300 -20.84 -4.30 20.06
N GLU A 301 -21.92 -3.58 20.35
CA GLU A 301 -22.26 -2.32 19.67
C GLU A 301 -21.15 -1.27 19.77
N GLU A 302 -20.49 -1.20 20.94
CA GLU A 302 -19.37 -0.28 21.18
C GLU A 302 -18.14 -0.54 20.32
N LEU A 303 -17.97 -1.74 19.76
CA LEU A 303 -16.86 -2.09 18.88
C LEU A 303 -17.16 -1.92 17.39
N LYS A 304 -18.42 -1.71 17.00
CA LYS A 304 -18.79 -1.50 15.59
C LYS A 304 -18.04 -0.33 14.98
N GLY A 305 -17.89 0.79 15.71
CA GLY A 305 -17.11 1.94 15.26
C GLY A 305 -15.62 1.65 15.07
N TYR A 306 -15.06 0.69 15.81
CA TYR A 306 -13.69 0.22 15.59
C TYR A 306 -13.58 -0.51 14.25
N PHE A 307 -14.41 -1.51 13.99
CA PHE A 307 -14.37 -2.29 12.77
C PHE A 307 -14.76 -1.47 11.53
N ALA A 308 -15.70 -0.53 11.66
CA ALA A 308 -16.08 0.36 10.55
C ALA A 308 -14.92 1.19 10.00
N LYS A 309 -13.96 1.58 10.86
CA LYS A 309 -12.74 2.30 10.41
C LYS A 309 -11.90 1.49 9.41
N TYR A 310 -12.04 0.18 9.42
CA TYR A 310 -11.24 -0.75 8.61
C TYR A 310 -12.03 -1.35 7.44
N GLY A 311 -13.24 -0.88 7.20
CA GLY A 311 -14.03 -1.26 6.03
C GLY A 311 -15.15 -2.24 6.29
N PHE A 312 -15.41 -2.62 7.55
CA PHE A 312 -16.60 -3.37 7.88
C PHE A 312 -17.85 -2.48 7.88
N VAL A 313 -18.94 -3.01 7.35
CA VAL A 313 -20.24 -2.36 7.30
C VAL A 313 -21.24 -3.21 8.10
N SER A 314 -22.13 -2.56 8.82
CA SER A 314 -23.19 -3.27 9.56
C SER A 314 -24.18 -3.94 8.59
N SER A 315 -24.46 -5.21 8.83
CA SER A 315 -25.44 -6.02 8.12
C SER A 315 -26.27 -6.81 9.13
N GLY A 316 -27.38 -6.23 9.58
CA GLY A 316 -28.17 -6.79 10.68
C GLY A 316 -27.38 -6.86 11.99
N ALA A 317 -27.27 -8.07 12.55
CA ALA A 317 -26.49 -8.35 13.76
C ALA A 317 -24.99 -8.55 13.52
N GLU A 318 -24.54 -8.45 12.29
CA GLU A 318 -23.16 -8.75 11.88
C GLU A 318 -22.49 -7.52 11.28
N MET A 319 -21.17 -7.58 11.22
CA MET A 319 -20.35 -6.66 10.44
C MET A 319 -19.68 -7.44 9.30
N VAL A 320 -19.72 -6.90 8.09
CA VAL A 320 -19.21 -7.54 6.86
C VAL A 320 -18.18 -6.63 6.22
N MET A 321 -17.03 -7.19 5.84
CA MET A 321 -16.00 -6.54 5.04
C MET A 321 -15.94 -7.22 3.67
N ASP A 322 -16.18 -6.46 2.61
CA ASP A 322 -16.05 -6.91 1.23
C ASP A 322 -14.57 -6.93 0.83
N LEU A 323 -14.06 -8.09 0.43
CA LEU A 323 -12.66 -8.31 0.03
C LEU A 323 -12.45 -8.28 -1.48
N ARG A 324 -13.50 -8.08 -2.28
CA ARG A 324 -13.38 -8.06 -3.74
C ARG A 324 -12.49 -6.92 -4.20
N ARG A 325 -11.68 -7.21 -5.20
CA ARG A 325 -10.73 -6.26 -5.80
C ARG A 325 -11.43 -5.35 -6.82
N ILE A 326 -12.30 -4.49 -6.33
CA ILE A 326 -13.06 -3.55 -7.16
C ILE A 326 -12.67 -2.10 -6.84
N VAL A 327 -12.75 -1.26 -7.86
CA VAL A 327 -12.64 0.20 -7.69
C VAL A 327 -13.98 0.74 -7.23
N ARG A 328 -13.99 1.46 -6.12
CA ARG A 328 -15.19 2.06 -5.52
C ARG A 328 -15.27 3.54 -5.85
N GLU A 329 -16.43 4.13 -5.67
CA GLU A 329 -16.61 5.57 -5.80
C GLU A 329 -15.80 6.34 -4.74
N ILE A 330 -15.24 7.46 -5.17
CA ILE A 330 -14.48 8.36 -4.30
C ILE A 330 -15.46 9.27 -3.57
N PRO A 331 -15.41 9.33 -2.22
CA PRO A 331 -16.32 10.17 -1.47
C PRO A 331 -16.13 11.65 -1.79
N SER A 332 -17.19 12.44 -1.62
CA SER A 332 -17.10 13.90 -1.63
C SER A 332 -16.38 14.37 -0.36
N LEU A 333 -15.61 15.45 -0.47
CA LEU A 333 -15.17 16.20 0.69
C LEU A 333 -16.38 16.97 1.20
N GLY A 334 -16.84 16.67 2.41
CA GLY A 334 -17.92 17.38 3.08
C GLY A 334 -17.52 18.80 3.47
#